data_ae8cbdeaf136b316c3a563bcc0f6e07c
#
_entry.id   ae8cbdeaf136b316c3a563bcc0f6e07c
#
_cell.length_a   1.000
_cell.length_b   1.000
_cell.length_c   1.000
_cell.angle_alpha   90.00
_cell.angle_beta   90.00
_cell.angle_gamma   90.00
#
_symmetry.space_group_name_H-M   'P 1'
#
loop_
_entity.id
_entity.type
_entity.pdbx_description
1 polymer ?
#
loop_
_entity_poly.entity_id
_entity_poly.type
_entity_poly.pdbx_seq_one_letter_code
_entity_poly.pdbx_strand_id
1 'polypeptide(L)'
;MKLSRLVVMTAIALGSAPLWAAEAVVTVYSADGLHDGDHSWYQTQFDAFTQATGVKVQYVEGGSGAIVERLSKERSNPQADVLVTLPPFIQRAAAEKLLQDFTPQAAAQIADAQPQFVPLVNNYLSFIYNAKLLPQAPASYQQLLDAQFRNKLQYSTPGQAGDGTAVMLQAFHSFGGKDAGFDYLGKLQSNNVGSSASTGKLTALVNKGELLVANGDLQMNLAQMRSNPNVKVFWPAGPDGKRSTLVLPYYIGLVQGAPQSANGKKLIDFLLSKEAQSSVSAISYGMPVRKDVTPTDDNFRQSQAALQGVDIWVPDWNQVVSSLSADISRWHKVTE
;
A
#
# COMPACT_ATOMS: atom_id res chain seq x y z
N MET A 1 84.12 -28.45 -25.92
CA MET A 1 82.95 -28.61 -25.02
C MET A 1 82.10 -27.37 -25.14
N LYS A 2 80.95 -27.44 -25.86
CA LYS A 2 79.99 -26.33 -26.00
C LYS A 2 78.71 -26.68 -25.22
N LEU A 3 78.46 -25.97 -24.15
CA LEU A 3 77.18 -26.08 -23.37
C LEU A 3 76.08 -25.27 -24.08
N SER A 4 75.11 -25.99 -24.58
CA SER A 4 73.83 -25.37 -25.05
C SER A 4 72.94 -25.06 -23.88
N ARG A 5 72.59 -23.79 -23.73
CA ARG A 5 71.55 -23.35 -22.74
C ARG A 5 70.14 -23.52 -23.36
N LEU A 6 69.35 -24.38 -22.76
CA LEU A 6 67.96 -24.57 -23.08
C LEU A 6 67.14 -23.48 -22.36
N VAL A 7 66.47 -22.58 -23.10
CA VAL A 7 65.56 -21.59 -22.56
C VAL A 7 64.15 -22.20 -22.60
N VAL A 8 63.63 -22.51 -21.45
CA VAL A 8 62.20 -22.93 -21.28
C VAL A 8 61.36 -21.67 -21.18
N MET A 9 60.56 -21.37 -22.22
CA MET A 9 59.49 -20.35 -22.18
C MET A 9 58.25 -20.95 -21.53
N THR A 10 57.95 -20.52 -20.31
CA THR A 10 56.67 -20.82 -19.63
C THR A 10 55.60 -19.86 -20.15
N ALA A 11 54.72 -20.35 -20.99
CA ALA A 11 53.52 -19.59 -21.40
C ALA A 11 52.53 -19.53 -20.24
N ILE A 12 52.34 -18.33 -19.64
CA ILE A 12 51.28 -18.07 -18.65
C ILE A 12 50.02 -17.88 -19.45
N ALA A 13 49.16 -18.89 -19.45
CA ALA A 13 47.77 -18.78 -19.93
C ALA A 13 46.97 -17.96 -18.90
N LEU A 14 46.76 -16.69 -19.20
CA LEU A 14 45.76 -15.84 -18.48
C LEU A 14 44.38 -16.40 -18.78
N GLY A 15 43.88 -17.27 -17.92
CA GLY A 15 42.51 -17.72 -17.92
C GLY A 15 41.58 -16.52 -17.57
N SER A 16 40.89 -16.02 -18.57
CA SER A 16 39.75 -15.11 -18.34
C SER A 16 38.70 -15.88 -17.57
N ALA A 17 38.65 -15.69 -16.24
CA ALA A 17 37.49 -16.11 -15.46
C ALA A 17 36.25 -15.40 -16.02
N PRO A 18 35.16 -16.10 -16.27
CA PRO A 18 33.93 -15.42 -16.65
C PRO A 18 33.55 -14.47 -15.49
N LEU A 19 33.52 -13.15 -15.75
CA LEU A 19 32.85 -12.22 -14.88
C LEU A 19 31.37 -12.64 -14.90
N TRP A 20 30.94 -13.33 -13.87
CA TRP A 20 29.52 -13.46 -13.59
C TRP A 20 29.02 -12.06 -13.33
N ALA A 21 28.34 -11.47 -14.32
CA ALA A 21 27.66 -10.22 -14.13
C ALA A 21 26.68 -10.42 -12.96
N ALA A 22 26.85 -9.65 -11.89
CA ALA A 22 25.92 -9.68 -10.78
C ALA A 22 24.52 -9.50 -11.36
N GLU A 23 23.59 -10.38 -10.97
CA GLU A 23 22.23 -10.34 -11.46
C GLU A 23 21.64 -8.97 -11.15
N ALA A 24 21.10 -8.30 -12.17
CA ALA A 24 20.51 -6.97 -11.98
C ALA A 24 19.22 -7.11 -11.17
N VAL A 25 19.15 -6.47 -10.02
CA VAL A 25 18.01 -6.51 -9.11
C VAL A 25 17.52 -5.09 -8.86
N VAL A 26 16.20 -4.90 -8.78
CA VAL A 26 15.56 -3.68 -8.28
C VAL A 26 14.78 -4.01 -7.01
N THR A 27 14.97 -3.23 -5.96
CA THR A 27 14.32 -3.46 -4.65
C THR A 27 13.17 -2.50 -4.45
N VAL A 28 11.98 -3.05 -4.21
CA VAL A 28 10.74 -2.32 -3.93
C VAL A 28 10.40 -2.45 -2.44
N TYR A 29 10.31 -1.33 -1.74
CA TYR A 29 9.67 -1.26 -0.43
C TYR A 29 8.21 -0.85 -0.62
N SER A 30 7.28 -1.66 -0.15
CA SER A 30 5.85 -1.44 -0.41
C SER A 30 4.97 -1.65 0.82
N ALA A 31 3.92 -0.82 0.92
CA ALA A 31 2.77 -1.15 1.74
C ALA A 31 2.11 -2.43 1.25
N ASP A 32 1.48 -3.17 2.17
CA ASP A 32 0.70 -4.36 1.88
C ASP A 32 -0.54 -4.04 1.00
N GLY A 33 -1.05 -5.06 0.31
CA GLY A 33 -2.31 -5.01 -0.44
C GLY A 33 -2.21 -5.13 -1.96
N LEU A 34 -1.06 -4.93 -2.58
CA LEU A 34 -0.87 -5.16 -4.03
C LEU A 34 -0.16 -6.49 -4.33
N HIS A 35 0.30 -7.21 -3.30
CA HIS A 35 0.95 -8.51 -3.38
C HIS A 35 0.19 -9.57 -2.56
N ASP A 36 -0.98 -9.98 -3.06
CA ASP A 36 -1.84 -11.00 -2.46
C ASP A 36 -1.64 -12.37 -3.15
N GLY A 37 -0.51 -13.05 -2.82
CA GLY A 37 -0.18 -14.36 -3.36
C GLY A 37 0.32 -14.37 -4.81
N ASP A 38 0.49 -15.58 -5.36
CA ASP A 38 1.15 -15.82 -6.65
C ASP A 38 0.42 -15.23 -7.88
N HIS A 39 -0.85 -14.87 -7.74
CA HIS A 39 -1.68 -14.27 -8.78
C HIS A 39 -1.99 -12.79 -8.51
N SER A 40 -1.26 -12.16 -7.64
CA SER A 40 -1.39 -10.73 -7.37
C SER A 40 -0.99 -9.89 -8.58
N TRP A 41 -1.47 -8.64 -8.61
CA TRP A 41 -1.07 -7.72 -9.67
C TRP A 41 0.43 -7.49 -9.67
N TYR A 42 1.05 -7.31 -8.48
CA TYR A 42 2.49 -7.16 -8.38
C TYR A 42 3.25 -8.35 -8.94
N GLN A 43 2.90 -9.57 -8.52
CA GLN A 43 3.62 -10.76 -9.01
C GLN A 43 3.55 -10.84 -10.53
N THR A 44 2.36 -10.64 -11.10
CA THR A 44 2.16 -10.64 -12.56
C THR A 44 3.03 -9.57 -13.26
N GLN A 45 3.08 -8.35 -12.71
CA GLN A 45 3.85 -7.27 -13.32
C GLN A 45 5.36 -7.43 -13.10
N PHE A 46 5.81 -7.94 -11.96
CA PHE A 46 7.21 -8.18 -11.68
C PHE A 46 7.79 -9.30 -12.56
N ASP A 47 7.02 -10.36 -12.79
CA ASP A 47 7.39 -11.43 -13.72
C ASP A 47 7.49 -10.91 -15.16
N ALA A 48 6.52 -10.14 -15.61
CA ALA A 48 6.52 -9.52 -16.94
C ALA A 48 7.68 -8.53 -17.10
N PHE A 49 7.96 -7.70 -16.08
CA PHE A 49 9.12 -6.80 -16.07
C PHE A 49 10.44 -7.56 -16.15
N THR A 50 10.58 -8.62 -15.35
CA THR A 50 11.80 -9.46 -15.36
C THR A 50 11.98 -10.14 -16.71
N GLN A 51 10.91 -10.65 -17.32
CA GLN A 51 10.95 -11.24 -18.66
C GLN A 51 11.38 -10.23 -19.73
N ALA A 52 10.86 -8.99 -19.64
CA ALA A 52 11.14 -7.94 -20.63
C ALA A 52 12.54 -7.33 -20.50
N THR A 53 13.11 -7.28 -19.28
CA THR A 53 14.32 -6.51 -19.00
C THR A 53 15.50 -7.33 -18.52
N GLY A 54 15.30 -8.56 -18.07
CA GLY A 54 16.30 -9.38 -17.36
C GLY A 54 16.59 -8.90 -15.93
N VAL A 55 15.88 -7.89 -15.43
CA VAL A 55 16.08 -7.34 -14.07
C VAL A 55 15.08 -8.00 -13.13
N LYS A 56 15.56 -8.64 -12.06
CA LYS A 56 14.70 -9.21 -11.02
C LYS A 56 14.15 -8.14 -10.09
N VAL A 57 12.95 -8.34 -9.60
CA VAL A 57 12.35 -7.49 -8.58
C VAL A 57 12.42 -8.18 -7.23
N GLN A 58 13.05 -7.52 -6.27
CA GLN A 58 13.02 -7.88 -4.85
C GLN A 58 11.96 -7.06 -4.16
N TYR A 59 11.04 -7.73 -3.47
CA TYR A 59 9.91 -7.11 -2.81
C TYR A 59 10.02 -7.22 -1.29
N VAL A 60 9.83 -6.10 -0.60
CA VAL A 60 9.82 -6.02 0.86
C VAL A 60 8.53 -5.33 1.29
N GLU A 61 7.71 -6.06 2.01
CA GLU A 61 6.39 -5.61 2.46
C GLU A 61 6.39 -5.14 3.92
N GLY A 62 5.54 -4.17 4.21
CA GLY A 62 5.27 -3.72 5.58
C GLY A 62 4.17 -2.66 5.62
N GLY A 63 3.74 -2.30 6.83
CA GLY A 63 2.80 -1.18 6.99
C GLY A 63 3.37 0.13 6.47
N SER A 64 2.52 0.98 5.90
CA SER A 64 2.91 2.23 5.22
C SER A 64 3.85 3.12 6.03
N GLY A 65 3.57 3.33 7.31
CA GLY A 65 4.41 4.13 8.19
C GLY A 65 5.71 3.43 8.57
N ALA A 66 5.65 2.11 8.80
CA ALA A 66 6.81 1.31 9.16
C ALA A 66 7.83 1.24 8.00
N ILE A 67 7.36 1.12 6.77
CA ILE A 67 8.23 1.13 5.57
C ILE A 67 8.92 2.49 5.40
N VAL A 68 8.23 3.60 5.59
CA VAL A 68 8.82 4.94 5.49
C VAL A 68 9.81 5.19 6.64
N GLU A 69 9.50 4.73 7.85
CA GLU A 69 10.44 4.82 8.97
C GLU A 69 11.72 3.99 8.71
N ARG A 70 11.58 2.80 8.15
CA ARG A 70 12.72 1.98 7.73
C ARG A 70 13.57 2.72 6.68
N LEU A 71 12.95 3.27 5.66
CA LEU A 71 13.63 4.05 4.62
C LEU A 71 14.39 5.26 5.23
N SER A 72 13.78 5.93 6.21
CA SER A 72 14.42 7.05 6.92
C SER A 72 15.67 6.61 7.72
N LYS A 73 15.61 5.44 8.36
CA LYS A 73 16.77 4.86 9.09
C LYS A 73 17.90 4.44 8.15
N GLU A 74 17.57 4.02 6.94
CA GLU A 74 18.50 3.60 5.90
C GLU A 74 19.01 4.76 5.03
N ARG A 75 18.66 6.02 5.35
CA ARG A 75 18.95 7.22 4.52
C ARG A 75 20.41 7.34 4.10
N SER A 76 21.37 7.00 4.98
CA SER A 76 22.81 7.08 4.69
C SER A 76 23.34 5.94 3.82
N ASN A 77 22.59 4.84 3.72
CA ASN A 77 22.90 3.67 2.92
C ASN A 77 21.59 3.01 2.44
N PRO A 78 20.91 3.62 1.47
CA PRO A 78 19.61 3.15 0.98
C PRO A 78 19.67 1.71 0.47
N GLN A 79 18.67 0.91 0.85
CA GLN A 79 18.55 -0.48 0.43
C GLN A 79 17.42 -0.66 -0.60
N ALA A 80 16.51 0.29 -0.68
CA ALA A 80 15.41 0.30 -1.63
C ALA A 80 15.70 1.20 -2.83
N ASP A 81 15.15 0.84 -3.97
CA ASP A 81 15.17 1.65 -5.19
C ASP A 81 13.83 2.38 -5.38
N VAL A 82 12.74 1.71 -5.08
CA VAL A 82 11.37 2.20 -5.28
C VAL A 82 10.60 2.09 -3.97
N LEU A 83 9.84 3.14 -3.64
CA LEU A 83 8.88 3.15 -2.55
C LEU A 83 7.46 3.14 -3.12
N VAL A 84 6.62 2.23 -2.61
CA VAL A 84 5.16 2.29 -2.81
C VAL A 84 4.49 2.33 -1.45
N THR A 85 3.68 3.36 -1.21
CA THR A 85 2.98 3.49 0.07
C THR A 85 1.70 4.31 -0.05
N LEU A 86 0.87 4.26 0.98
CA LEU A 86 -0.37 5.02 1.07
C LEU A 86 -0.10 6.44 1.61
N PRO A 87 -0.97 7.41 1.31
CA PRO A 87 -0.93 8.70 1.99
C PRO A 87 -1.34 8.55 3.47
N PRO A 88 -0.87 9.39 4.38
CA PRO A 88 0.01 10.54 4.17
C PRO A 88 1.51 10.18 4.12
N PHE A 89 1.88 8.92 4.12
CA PHE A 89 3.27 8.47 4.28
C PHE A 89 4.14 8.73 3.05
N ILE A 90 3.57 8.73 1.84
CA ILE A 90 4.33 9.12 0.65
C ILE A 90 4.68 10.62 0.70
N GLN A 91 3.74 11.47 1.13
CA GLN A 91 3.97 12.91 1.29
C GLN A 91 4.99 13.16 2.41
N ARG A 92 4.93 12.40 3.52
CA ARG A 92 5.93 12.43 4.57
C ARG A 92 7.31 12.04 4.04
N ALA A 93 7.43 10.97 3.25
CA ALA A 93 8.69 10.55 2.64
C ALA A 93 9.28 11.65 1.73
N ALA A 94 8.45 12.34 0.94
CA ALA A 94 8.87 13.46 0.13
C ALA A 94 9.32 14.66 0.98
N ALA A 95 8.56 15.03 2.01
CA ALA A 95 8.92 16.12 2.93
C ALA A 95 10.23 15.84 3.68
N GLU A 96 10.52 14.61 4.04
CA GLU A 96 11.76 14.16 4.66
C GLU A 96 12.91 13.98 3.64
N LYS A 97 12.69 14.29 2.36
CA LYS A 97 13.66 14.16 1.26
C LYS A 97 14.19 12.72 1.09
N LEU A 98 13.33 11.75 1.29
CA LEU A 98 13.63 10.33 1.08
C LEU A 98 13.39 9.88 -0.37
N LEU A 99 12.76 10.74 -1.18
CA LEU A 99 12.47 10.51 -2.59
C LEU A 99 13.23 11.52 -3.44
N GLN A 100 13.65 11.10 -4.63
CA GLN A 100 14.24 11.98 -5.65
C GLN A 100 13.21 12.35 -6.72
N ASP A 101 13.44 13.48 -7.38
CA ASP A 101 12.62 13.91 -8.49
C ASP A 101 12.75 12.94 -9.65
N PHE A 102 11.61 12.48 -10.16
CA PHE A 102 11.52 11.65 -11.35
C PHE A 102 10.17 11.84 -12.02
N THR A 103 10.17 12.20 -13.28
CA THR A 103 8.95 12.33 -14.11
C THR A 103 8.78 11.05 -14.94
N PRO A 104 7.83 10.16 -14.61
CA PRO A 104 7.54 8.99 -15.42
C PRO A 104 7.06 9.35 -16.81
N GLN A 105 7.29 8.49 -17.80
CA GLN A 105 6.81 8.67 -19.17
C GLN A 105 5.29 8.87 -19.23
N ALA A 106 4.55 8.21 -18.33
CA ALA A 106 3.11 8.30 -18.23
C ALA A 106 2.57 9.54 -17.51
N ALA A 107 3.42 10.42 -16.96
CA ALA A 107 3.00 11.51 -16.06
C ALA A 107 1.89 12.40 -16.64
N ALA A 108 1.90 12.69 -17.95
CA ALA A 108 0.86 13.48 -18.60
C ALA A 108 -0.53 12.81 -18.59
N GLN A 109 -0.58 11.50 -18.42
CA GLN A 109 -1.81 10.71 -18.36
C GLN A 109 -2.32 10.49 -16.93
N ILE A 110 -1.57 10.94 -15.92
CA ILE A 110 -1.87 10.70 -14.49
C ILE A 110 -2.24 12.03 -13.84
N ALA A 111 -3.39 12.08 -13.17
CA ALA A 111 -3.76 13.22 -12.35
C ALA A 111 -2.92 13.25 -11.06
N ASP A 112 -2.71 14.44 -10.50
CA ASP A 112 -2.05 14.65 -9.21
C ASP A 112 -0.60 14.12 -9.11
N ALA A 113 0.06 13.95 -10.27
CA ALA A 113 1.48 13.63 -10.33
C ALA A 113 2.31 14.74 -9.67
N GLN A 114 3.17 14.37 -8.73
CA GLN A 114 4.12 15.26 -8.06
C GLN A 114 5.54 14.99 -8.56
N PRO A 115 6.49 15.90 -8.40
CA PRO A 115 7.88 15.68 -8.83
C PRO A 115 8.53 14.43 -8.22
N GLN A 116 8.21 14.08 -6.96
CA GLN A 116 8.82 12.99 -6.23
C GLN A 116 8.00 11.70 -6.23
N PHE A 117 6.70 11.75 -6.55
CA PHE A 117 5.83 10.58 -6.53
C PHE A 117 4.59 10.79 -7.39
N VAL A 118 4.01 9.69 -7.83
CA VAL A 118 2.76 9.69 -8.60
C VAL A 118 1.81 8.63 -8.07
N PRO A 119 0.49 8.76 -8.26
CA PRO A 119 -0.44 7.67 -8.01
C PRO A 119 -0.08 6.44 -8.86
N LEU A 120 -0.19 5.24 -8.26
CA LEU A 120 0.03 3.95 -8.93
C LEU A 120 -1.27 3.17 -9.12
N VAL A 121 -2.09 3.10 -8.07
CA VAL A 121 -3.41 2.46 -8.07
C VAL A 121 -4.36 3.30 -7.23
N ASN A 122 -5.50 3.70 -7.78
CA ASN A 122 -6.54 4.37 -7.01
C ASN A 122 -7.30 3.37 -6.16
N ASN A 123 -7.59 3.76 -4.93
CA ASN A 123 -8.20 2.94 -3.91
C ASN A 123 -8.95 3.78 -2.88
N TYR A 124 -9.67 3.13 -1.96
CA TYR A 124 -10.53 3.75 -0.96
C TYR A 124 -10.45 2.99 0.36
N LEU A 125 -10.61 3.68 1.48
CA LEU A 125 -10.80 3.00 2.76
C LEU A 125 -12.10 2.20 2.73
N SER A 126 -12.11 1.01 3.31
CA SER A 126 -13.33 0.23 3.55
C SER A 126 -13.27 -0.51 4.87
N PHE A 127 -14.40 -1.05 5.28
CA PHE A 127 -14.51 -1.97 6.40
C PHE A 127 -14.99 -3.34 5.92
N ILE A 128 -14.67 -4.37 6.69
CA ILE A 128 -15.14 -5.74 6.44
C ILE A 128 -15.84 -6.29 7.67
N TYR A 129 -16.77 -7.21 7.45
CA TYR A 129 -17.44 -7.92 8.52
C TYR A 129 -17.62 -9.41 8.18
N ASN A 130 -17.79 -10.24 9.20
CA ASN A 130 -18.10 -11.65 9.03
C ASN A 130 -19.59 -11.85 8.76
N ALA A 131 -19.96 -12.04 7.51
CA ALA A 131 -21.37 -12.18 7.08
C ALA A 131 -22.02 -13.52 7.48
N LYS A 132 -21.23 -14.50 7.94
CA LYS A 132 -21.76 -15.77 8.49
C LYS A 132 -22.23 -15.59 9.93
N LEU A 133 -21.55 -14.75 10.72
CA LEU A 133 -21.85 -14.52 12.13
C LEU A 133 -22.72 -13.30 12.37
N LEU A 134 -22.64 -12.32 11.47
CA LEU A 134 -23.47 -11.11 11.50
C LEU A 134 -24.40 -11.15 10.26
N PRO A 135 -25.72 -11.34 10.45
CA PRO A 135 -26.68 -11.39 9.32
C PRO A 135 -26.72 -10.10 8.50
N GLN A 136 -26.37 -8.97 9.13
CA GLN A 136 -26.31 -7.65 8.50
C GLN A 136 -25.02 -6.94 8.88
N ALA A 137 -24.49 -6.12 7.97
CA ALA A 137 -23.37 -5.24 8.27
C ALA A 137 -23.77 -4.23 9.35
N PRO A 138 -22.82 -3.81 10.23
CA PRO A 138 -23.05 -2.68 11.11
C PRO A 138 -23.47 -1.43 10.33
N ALA A 139 -24.62 -0.86 10.68
CA ALA A 139 -25.24 0.22 9.92
C ALA A 139 -24.52 1.57 10.13
N SER A 140 -23.89 1.77 11.31
CA SER A 140 -23.30 3.06 11.68
C SER A 140 -22.05 2.90 12.54
N TYR A 141 -21.24 3.96 12.63
CA TYR A 141 -20.12 4.03 13.56
C TYR A 141 -20.58 3.89 15.02
N GLN A 142 -21.78 4.41 15.36
CA GLN A 142 -22.33 4.25 16.71
C GLN A 142 -22.57 2.78 17.05
N GLN A 143 -23.06 1.98 16.10
CA GLN A 143 -23.30 0.54 16.32
C GLN A 143 -22.01 -0.23 16.55
N LEU A 144 -20.87 0.20 16.01
CA LEU A 144 -19.56 -0.43 16.28
C LEU A 144 -19.13 -0.31 17.75
N LEU A 145 -19.78 0.55 18.56
CA LEU A 145 -19.57 0.67 19.99
C LEU A 145 -20.37 -0.35 20.82
N ASP A 146 -21.27 -1.13 20.21
CA ASP A 146 -22.09 -2.10 20.90
C ASP A 146 -21.25 -3.21 21.55
N ALA A 147 -21.69 -3.72 22.68
CA ALA A 147 -20.99 -4.73 23.45
C ALA A 147 -20.73 -6.05 22.71
N GLN A 148 -21.51 -6.35 21.66
CA GLN A 148 -21.28 -7.53 20.81
C GLN A 148 -19.94 -7.50 20.08
N PHE A 149 -19.35 -6.32 19.86
CA PHE A 149 -18.04 -6.16 19.21
C PHE A 149 -16.86 -6.15 20.20
N ARG A 150 -17.10 -6.28 21.50
CA ARG A 150 -16.03 -6.28 22.51
C ARG A 150 -15.04 -7.42 22.26
N ASN A 151 -13.76 -7.07 22.05
CA ASN A 151 -12.71 -7.99 21.65
C ASN A 151 -13.03 -8.76 20.34
N LYS A 152 -13.82 -8.16 19.46
CA LYS A 152 -14.22 -8.72 18.16
C LYS A 152 -14.10 -7.72 17.01
N LEU A 153 -13.56 -6.55 17.30
CA LEU A 153 -13.24 -5.52 16.32
C LEU A 153 -11.75 -5.24 16.37
N GLN A 154 -11.14 -5.07 15.21
CA GLN A 154 -9.76 -4.57 15.12
C GLN A 154 -9.62 -3.63 13.93
N TYR A 155 -8.96 -2.52 14.13
CA TYR A 155 -8.44 -1.69 13.05
C TYR A 155 -6.93 -1.58 13.15
N SER A 156 -6.27 -1.46 11.99
CA SER A 156 -4.81 -1.32 11.96
C SER A 156 -4.37 -0.02 12.62
N THR A 157 -3.18 -0.02 13.18
CA THR A 157 -2.70 1.05 14.06
C THR A 157 -2.36 2.32 13.27
N PRO A 158 -2.99 3.47 13.58
CA PRO A 158 -2.59 4.76 13.02
C PRO A 158 -1.09 5.04 13.20
N GLY A 159 -0.47 5.61 12.19
CA GLY A 159 0.97 5.89 12.20
C GLY A 159 1.84 4.71 11.75
N GLN A 160 1.40 3.48 11.90
CA GLN A 160 2.11 2.27 11.46
C GLN A 160 1.53 1.75 10.13
N ALA A 161 0.22 1.60 10.04
CA ALA A 161 -0.49 1.23 8.82
C ALA A 161 -1.17 2.44 8.18
N GLY A 162 -1.19 2.49 6.84
CA GLY A 162 -1.87 3.55 6.08
C GLY A 162 -3.37 3.51 6.30
N ASP A 163 -3.97 2.33 6.20
CA ASP A 163 -5.40 2.14 6.44
C ASP A 163 -5.83 2.49 7.87
N GLY A 164 -4.97 2.21 8.86
CA GLY A 164 -5.24 2.60 10.24
C GLY A 164 -5.25 4.13 10.41
N THR A 165 -4.31 4.80 9.75
CA THR A 165 -4.30 6.27 9.70
C THR A 165 -5.53 6.80 8.97
N ALA A 166 -5.95 6.13 7.89
CA ALA A 166 -7.18 6.45 7.16
C ALA A 166 -8.43 6.28 8.04
N VAL A 167 -8.50 5.26 8.92
CA VAL A 167 -9.60 5.11 9.90
C VAL A 167 -9.66 6.31 10.84
N MET A 168 -8.52 6.80 11.33
CA MET A 168 -8.45 7.99 12.19
C MET A 168 -8.97 9.23 11.44
N LEU A 169 -8.53 9.45 10.20
CA LEU A 169 -8.98 10.58 9.37
C LEU A 169 -10.47 10.46 9.03
N GLN A 170 -10.95 9.26 8.75
CA GLN A 170 -12.37 9.01 8.50
C GLN A 170 -13.22 9.31 9.72
N ALA A 171 -12.75 8.99 10.93
CA ALA A 171 -13.44 9.38 12.16
C ALA A 171 -13.52 10.90 12.29
N PHE A 172 -12.45 11.64 12.01
CA PHE A 172 -12.48 13.12 12.03
C PHE A 172 -13.51 13.67 11.04
N HIS A 173 -13.56 13.13 9.84
CA HIS A 173 -14.53 13.54 8.81
C HIS A 173 -15.96 13.22 9.23
N SER A 174 -16.22 11.97 9.63
CA SER A 174 -17.58 11.50 9.96
C SER A 174 -18.20 12.16 11.19
N PHE A 175 -17.37 12.59 12.14
CA PHE A 175 -17.82 13.22 13.39
C PHE A 175 -17.69 14.75 13.39
N GLY A 176 -17.31 15.36 12.24
CA GLY A 176 -17.28 16.81 12.07
C GLY A 176 -16.07 17.51 12.71
N GLY A 177 -14.99 16.78 12.98
CA GLY A 177 -13.72 17.35 13.46
C GLY A 177 -12.90 16.41 14.32
N LYS A 178 -11.66 16.84 14.61
CA LYS A 178 -10.68 16.02 15.33
C LYS A 178 -11.15 15.67 16.74
N ASP A 179 -11.70 16.62 17.49
CA ASP A 179 -12.08 16.38 18.88
C ASP A 179 -13.15 15.29 19.00
N ALA A 180 -14.22 15.41 18.25
CA ALA A 180 -15.29 14.40 18.24
C ALA A 180 -14.82 13.07 17.64
N GLY A 181 -13.94 13.09 16.65
CA GLY A 181 -13.31 11.90 16.09
C GLY A 181 -12.45 11.16 17.11
N PHE A 182 -11.63 11.86 17.88
CA PHE A 182 -10.84 11.25 18.97
C PHE A 182 -11.70 10.71 20.10
N ASP A 183 -12.76 11.43 20.48
CA ASP A 183 -13.75 10.93 21.47
C ASP A 183 -14.37 9.61 21.01
N TYR A 184 -14.74 9.52 19.73
CA TYR A 184 -15.26 8.29 19.15
C TYR A 184 -14.22 7.17 19.18
N LEU A 185 -12.96 7.42 18.75
CA LEU A 185 -11.90 6.42 18.73
C LEU A 185 -11.55 5.89 20.13
N GLY A 186 -11.55 6.77 21.12
CA GLY A 186 -11.39 6.38 22.53
C GLY A 186 -12.50 5.44 23.01
N LYS A 187 -13.76 5.69 22.63
CA LYS A 187 -14.86 4.78 22.93
C LYS A 187 -14.75 3.45 22.18
N LEU A 188 -14.35 3.50 20.88
CA LEU A 188 -14.17 2.32 20.04
C LEU A 188 -13.07 1.40 20.57
N GLN A 189 -12.09 1.94 21.26
CA GLN A 189 -10.99 1.17 21.84
C GLN A 189 -11.45 0.08 22.81
N SER A 190 -12.57 0.27 23.49
CA SER A 190 -13.17 -0.75 24.36
C SER A 190 -13.56 -2.04 23.61
N ASN A 191 -13.74 -1.97 22.30
CA ASN A 191 -14.07 -3.11 21.43
C ASN A 191 -12.89 -3.60 20.62
N ASN A 192 -11.80 -2.82 20.54
CA ASN A 192 -10.61 -3.14 19.78
C ASN A 192 -9.78 -4.22 20.49
N VAL A 193 -9.38 -5.26 19.74
CA VAL A 193 -8.54 -6.35 20.26
C VAL A 193 -7.12 -5.88 20.60
N GLY A 194 -6.62 -4.86 19.91
CA GLY A 194 -5.28 -4.33 20.12
C GLY A 194 -4.65 -3.78 18.85
N SER A 195 -3.36 -3.53 18.90
CA SER A 195 -2.60 -2.96 17.78
C SER A 195 -2.39 -3.96 16.64
N SER A 196 -2.35 -3.44 15.40
CA SER A 196 -1.93 -4.17 14.21
C SER A 196 -1.10 -3.25 13.31
N ALA A 197 0.16 -3.59 13.10
CA ALA A 197 1.05 -2.81 12.23
C ALA A 197 0.78 -3.02 10.73
N SER A 198 -0.01 -4.06 10.37
CA SER A 198 -0.39 -4.41 9.00
C SER A 198 -1.88 -4.68 8.93
N THR A 199 -2.50 -4.32 7.81
CA THR A 199 -3.93 -4.50 7.54
C THR A 199 -4.22 -5.85 6.88
N GLY A 200 -3.29 -6.37 6.06
CA GLY A 200 -3.49 -7.57 5.24
C GLY A 200 -3.88 -8.85 6.01
N LYS A 201 -3.55 -8.93 7.31
CA LYS A 201 -3.89 -10.09 8.14
C LYS A 201 -5.32 -10.08 8.68
N LEU A 202 -5.99 -8.93 8.70
CA LEU A 202 -7.27 -8.75 9.38
C LEU A 202 -8.41 -9.50 8.67
N THR A 203 -8.37 -9.59 7.35
CA THR A 203 -9.39 -10.29 6.56
C THR A 203 -9.49 -11.76 6.92
N ALA A 204 -8.36 -12.44 7.10
CA ALA A 204 -8.35 -13.85 7.52
C ALA A 204 -8.93 -14.05 8.92
N LEU A 205 -8.67 -13.14 9.86
CA LEU A 205 -9.22 -13.18 11.21
C LEU A 205 -10.74 -12.97 11.20
N VAL A 206 -11.23 -12.05 10.36
CA VAL A 206 -12.67 -11.84 10.16
C VAL A 206 -13.31 -13.08 9.53
N ASN A 207 -12.68 -13.69 8.52
CA ASN A 207 -13.21 -14.89 7.88
C ASN A 207 -13.38 -16.07 8.84
N LYS A 208 -12.43 -16.25 9.77
CA LYS A 208 -12.46 -17.30 10.79
C LYS A 208 -13.47 -17.01 11.91
N GLY A 209 -13.94 -15.76 12.07
CA GLY A 209 -14.79 -15.33 13.16
C GLY A 209 -14.03 -15.02 14.46
N GLU A 210 -12.72 -14.93 14.40
CA GLU A 210 -11.89 -14.40 15.49
C GLU A 210 -12.22 -12.92 15.69
N LEU A 211 -12.40 -12.18 14.60
CA LEU A 211 -12.98 -10.84 14.56
C LEU A 211 -14.34 -10.87 13.87
N LEU A 212 -15.23 -9.96 14.26
CA LEU A 212 -16.48 -9.70 13.57
C LEU A 212 -16.37 -8.56 12.57
N VAL A 213 -15.52 -7.57 12.85
CA VAL A 213 -15.29 -6.37 12.04
C VAL A 213 -13.82 -6.01 12.02
N ALA A 214 -13.35 -5.57 10.86
CA ALA A 214 -12.03 -4.93 10.71
C ALA A 214 -12.05 -3.86 9.60
N ASN A 215 -10.96 -3.09 9.48
CA ASN A 215 -10.75 -2.19 8.36
C ASN A 215 -9.84 -2.81 7.30
N GLY A 216 -9.78 -2.15 6.16
CA GLY A 216 -8.83 -2.38 5.08
C GLY A 216 -9.10 -1.42 3.93
N ASP A 217 -8.32 -1.49 2.90
CA ASP A 217 -8.67 -0.81 1.67
C ASP A 217 -9.62 -1.67 0.81
N LEU A 218 -10.37 -1.02 -0.06
CA LEU A 218 -11.40 -1.68 -0.86
C LEU A 218 -10.81 -2.72 -1.81
N GLN A 219 -9.70 -2.37 -2.46
CA GLN A 219 -9.02 -3.23 -3.43
C GLN A 219 -8.56 -4.54 -2.77
N MET A 220 -7.79 -4.44 -1.68
CA MET A 220 -7.28 -5.58 -0.94
C MET A 220 -8.44 -6.44 -0.39
N ASN A 221 -9.45 -5.81 0.21
CA ASN A 221 -10.59 -6.53 0.77
C ASN A 221 -11.36 -7.31 -0.30
N LEU A 222 -11.63 -6.72 -1.46
CA LEU A 222 -12.31 -7.42 -2.56
C LEU A 222 -11.46 -8.57 -3.13
N ALA A 223 -10.15 -8.37 -3.28
CA ALA A 223 -9.24 -9.42 -3.73
C ALA A 223 -9.23 -10.60 -2.75
N GLN A 224 -9.10 -10.32 -1.45
CA GLN A 224 -9.04 -11.34 -0.41
C GLN A 224 -10.39 -12.07 -0.17
N MET A 225 -11.52 -11.46 -0.50
CA MET A 225 -12.84 -12.12 -0.40
C MET A 225 -12.93 -13.39 -1.26
N ARG A 226 -12.11 -13.54 -2.31
CA ARG A 226 -12.06 -14.76 -3.13
C ARG A 226 -11.71 -16.00 -2.31
N SER A 227 -10.77 -15.88 -1.38
CA SER A 227 -10.33 -16.95 -0.48
C SER A 227 -10.98 -16.88 0.92
N ASN A 228 -11.78 -15.84 1.19
CA ASN A 228 -12.42 -15.58 2.47
C ASN A 228 -13.94 -15.40 2.31
N PRO A 229 -14.72 -16.48 2.03
CA PRO A 229 -16.12 -16.40 1.61
C PRO A 229 -17.08 -15.85 2.67
N ASN A 230 -16.67 -15.83 3.94
CA ASN A 230 -17.48 -15.27 5.03
C ASN A 230 -17.33 -13.75 5.17
N VAL A 231 -16.40 -13.13 4.44
CA VAL A 231 -16.10 -11.70 4.53
C VAL A 231 -16.91 -10.91 3.51
N LYS A 232 -17.43 -9.76 3.93
CA LYS A 232 -18.03 -8.76 3.02
C LYS A 232 -17.58 -7.37 3.40
N VAL A 233 -17.52 -6.48 2.42
CA VAL A 233 -17.19 -5.06 2.60
C VAL A 233 -18.43 -4.26 2.98
N PHE A 234 -18.22 -3.18 3.75
CA PHE A 234 -19.27 -2.23 4.12
C PHE A 234 -18.67 -0.87 4.50
N TRP A 235 -19.55 0.12 4.61
CA TRP A 235 -19.23 1.45 5.16
C TRP A 235 -20.26 1.80 6.21
N PRO A 236 -19.88 2.06 7.47
CA PRO A 236 -20.80 2.50 8.50
C PRO A 236 -21.21 3.96 8.24
N ALA A 237 -22.45 4.29 8.52
CA ALA A 237 -22.91 5.67 8.43
C ALA A 237 -22.39 6.51 9.60
N GLY A 238 -22.10 7.77 9.33
CA GLY A 238 -21.81 8.79 10.34
C GLY A 238 -23.04 9.22 11.13
N PRO A 239 -22.90 10.14 12.10
CA PRO A 239 -24.02 10.70 12.87
C PRO A 239 -25.06 11.43 12.01
N ASP A 240 -24.64 11.91 10.83
CA ASP A 240 -25.51 12.55 9.83
C ASP A 240 -26.30 11.56 8.98
N GLY A 241 -26.15 10.26 9.20
CA GLY A 241 -26.78 9.18 8.45
C GLY A 241 -26.13 8.87 7.09
N LYS A 242 -25.04 9.56 6.72
CA LYS A 242 -24.36 9.35 5.45
C LYS A 242 -23.23 8.34 5.58
N ARG A 243 -23.07 7.53 4.55
CA ARG A 243 -21.88 6.67 4.38
C ARG A 243 -20.85 7.44 3.59
N SER A 244 -19.64 7.50 4.08
CA SER A 244 -18.54 8.17 3.39
C SER A 244 -17.25 7.40 3.48
N THR A 245 -16.35 7.66 2.54
CA THR A 245 -14.99 7.13 2.53
C THR A 245 -14.00 8.11 1.91
N LEU A 246 -12.73 7.98 2.27
CA LEU A 246 -11.66 8.79 1.67
C LEU A 246 -10.98 8.06 0.52
N VAL A 247 -10.48 8.84 -0.44
CA VAL A 247 -9.56 8.36 -1.47
C VAL A 247 -8.24 8.00 -0.82
N LEU A 248 -7.74 6.79 -1.08
CA LEU A 248 -6.55 6.22 -0.45
C LEU A 248 -5.66 5.53 -1.50
N PRO A 249 -5.09 6.27 -2.47
CA PRO A 249 -4.33 5.66 -3.56
C PRO A 249 -2.98 5.15 -3.08
N TYR A 250 -2.51 4.05 -3.66
CA TYR A 250 -1.10 3.71 -3.61
C TYR A 250 -0.33 4.69 -4.48
N TYR A 251 0.72 5.29 -3.91
CA TYR A 251 1.66 6.15 -4.62
C TYR A 251 3.00 5.45 -4.79
N ILE A 252 3.68 5.77 -5.89
CA ILE A 252 5.01 5.24 -6.21
C ILE A 252 6.01 6.38 -6.38
N GLY A 253 7.22 6.22 -5.83
CA GLY A 253 8.31 7.17 -5.95
C GLY A 253 9.67 6.50 -6.01
N LEU A 254 10.64 7.20 -6.60
CA LEU A 254 12.04 6.76 -6.69
C LEU A 254 12.78 7.17 -5.42
N VAL A 255 13.44 6.23 -4.77
CA VAL A 255 14.16 6.48 -3.50
C VAL A 255 15.37 7.36 -3.73
N GLN A 256 15.60 8.31 -2.83
CA GLN A 256 16.79 9.16 -2.85
C GLN A 256 18.03 8.32 -2.58
N GLY A 257 19.00 8.37 -3.51
CA GLY A 257 20.23 7.56 -3.41
C GLY A 257 20.01 6.07 -3.72
N ALA A 258 18.92 5.71 -4.41
CA ALA A 258 18.60 4.35 -4.84
C ALA A 258 19.82 3.63 -5.46
N PRO A 259 20.22 2.44 -4.94
CA PRO A 259 21.38 1.69 -5.45
C PRO A 259 21.27 1.35 -6.94
N GLN A 260 20.06 1.05 -7.41
CA GLN A 260 19.74 0.69 -8.79
C GLN A 260 18.77 1.70 -9.42
N SER A 261 19.05 3.01 -9.27
CA SER A 261 18.17 4.11 -9.70
C SER A 261 17.69 3.95 -11.15
N ALA A 262 18.55 3.53 -12.08
CA ALA A 262 18.18 3.32 -13.48
C ALA A 262 17.14 2.20 -13.65
N ASN A 263 17.26 1.11 -12.91
CA ASN A 263 16.30 0.01 -12.91
C ASN A 263 15.01 0.39 -12.17
N GLY A 264 15.11 1.19 -11.09
CA GLY A 264 13.96 1.76 -10.39
C GLY A 264 13.09 2.62 -11.32
N LYS A 265 13.71 3.50 -12.12
CA LYS A 265 13.00 4.31 -13.12
C LYS A 265 12.28 3.45 -14.16
N LYS A 266 12.96 2.42 -14.68
CA LYS A 266 12.35 1.46 -15.63
C LYS A 266 11.16 0.74 -15.04
N LEU A 267 11.25 0.31 -13.76
CA LEU A 267 10.14 -0.37 -13.09
C LEU A 267 8.96 0.58 -12.88
N ILE A 268 9.20 1.82 -12.46
CA ILE A 268 8.13 2.82 -12.31
C ILE A 268 7.43 3.06 -13.65
N ASP A 269 8.18 3.27 -14.73
CA ASP A 269 7.61 3.46 -16.07
C ASP A 269 6.83 2.23 -16.53
N PHE A 270 7.32 1.00 -16.23
CA PHE A 270 6.66 -0.24 -16.57
C PHE A 270 5.32 -0.40 -15.84
N LEU A 271 5.28 -0.19 -14.52
CA LEU A 271 4.07 -0.31 -13.71
C LEU A 271 3.01 0.76 -14.07
N LEU A 272 3.44 1.90 -14.61
CA LEU A 272 2.59 2.98 -15.10
C LEU A 272 2.31 2.90 -16.61
N SER A 273 2.80 1.87 -17.30
CA SER A 273 2.50 1.65 -18.72
C SER A 273 1.00 1.42 -18.94
N LYS A 274 0.53 1.63 -20.16
CA LYS A 274 -0.88 1.39 -20.48
C LYS A 274 -1.27 -0.07 -20.30
N GLU A 275 -0.37 -0.98 -20.65
CA GLU A 275 -0.53 -2.43 -20.52
C GLU A 275 -0.70 -2.84 -19.06
N ALA A 276 0.23 -2.43 -18.19
CA ALA A 276 0.16 -2.73 -16.76
C ALA A 276 -1.11 -2.14 -16.12
N GLN A 277 -1.41 -0.88 -16.41
CA GLN A 277 -2.57 -0.18 -15.87
C GLN A 277 -3.91 -0.74 -16.38
N SER A 278 -3.97 -1.27 -17.60
CA SER A 278 -5.16 -1.93 -18.13
C SER A 278 -5.51 -3.23 -17.40
N SER A 279 -4.56 -3.84 -16.69
CA SER A 279 -4.75 -5.08 -15.95
C SER A 279 -5.08 -4.88 -14.46
N VAL A 280 -4.96 -3.64 -13.94
CA VAL A 280 -5.10 -3.35 -12.50
C VAL A 280 -6.43 -3.86 -11.94
N SER A 281 -7.55 -3.49 -12.56
CA SER A 281 -8.87 -3.89 -12.04
C SER A 281 -9.13 -5.39 -12.19
N ALA A 282 -8.83 -5.95 -13.36
CA ALA A 282 -9.09 -7.36 -13.66
C ALA A 282 -8.32 -8.32 -12.73
N ILE A 283 -7.12 -7.93 -12.27
CA ILE A 283 -6.29 -8.77 -11.41
C ILE A 283 -6.53 -8.44 -9.94
N SER A 284 -6.53 -7.15 -9.56
CA SER A 284 -6.48 -6.72 -8.15
C SER A 284 -7.70 -5.98 -7.62
N TYR A 285 -8.73 -5.72 -8.41
CA TYR A 285 -9.86 -4.83 -8.05
C TYR A 285 -9.47 -3.34 -7.86
N GLY A 286 -8.22 -2.99 -8.03
CA GLY A 286 -7.76 -1.61 -7.98
C GLY A 286 -8.28 -0.79 -9.17
N MET A 287 -8.23 0.52 -9.06
CA MET A 287 -8.61 1.39 -10.16
C MET A 287 -7.38 1.99 -10.81
N PRO A 288 -7.24 1.90 -12.16
CA PRO A 288 -6.09 2.47 -12.85
C PRO A 288 -6.04 3.98 -12.66
N VAL A 289 -4.82 4.52 -12.68
CA VAL A 289 -4.59 5.96 -12.50
C VAL A 289 -4.47 6.73 -13.81
N ARG A 290 -4.35 6.01 -14.94
CA ARG A 290 -4.21 6.61 -16.26
C ARG A 290 -5.56 7.04 -16.82
N LYS A 291 -5.65 8.28 -17.31
CA LYS A 291 -6.86 8.86 -17.95
C LYS A 291 -7.25 8.16 -19.26
N ASP A 292 -6.28 7.54 -19.95
CA ASP A 292 -6.46 6.83 -21.22
C ASP A 292 -6.70 5.31 -21.05
N VAL A 293 -6.97 4.87 -19.82
CA VAL A 293 -7.37 3.51 -19.48
C VAL A 293 -8.77 3.53 -18.85
N THR A 294 -9.72 2.85 -19.49
CA THR A 294 -11.09 2.69 -18.99
C THR A 294 -11.38 1.20 -18.82
N PRO A 295 -11.39 0.68 -17.58
CA PRO A 295 -11.70 -0.74 -17.34
C PRO A 295 -13.15 -1.05 -17.67
N THR A 296 -13.38 -2.29 -18.15
CA THR A 296 -14.73 -2.81 -18.45
C THR A 296 -14.96 -4.21 -17.87
N ASP A 297 -14.01 -4.70 -17.07
CA ASP A 297 -14.06 -6.03 -16.47
C ASP A 297 -15.03 -6.11 -15.28
N ASP A 298 -15.33 -7.34 -14.86
CA ASP A 298 -16.28 -7.61 -13.77
C ASP A 298 -15.79 -7.11 -12.42
N ASN A 299 -14.49 -7.16 -12.16
CA ASN A 299 -13.92 -6.69 -10.91
C ASN A 299 -14.06 -5.16 -10.78
N PHE A 300 -13.86 -4.43 -11.87
CA PHE A 300 -14.12 -2.99 -11.90
C PHE A 300 -15.59 -2.68 -11.60
N ARG A 301 -16.50 -3.40 -12.26
CA ARG A 301 -17.95 -3.25 -11.99
C ARG A 301 -18.30 -3.56 -10.54
N GLN A 302 -17.68 -4.57 -9.95
CA GLN A 302 -17.88 -4.92 -8.54
C GLN A 302 -17.37 -3.81 -7.60
N SER A 303 -16.18 -3.25 -7.88
CA SER A 303 -15.64 -2.13 -7.10
C SER A 303 -16.54 -0.88 -7.19
N GLN A 304 -17.04 -0.58 -8.38
CA GLN A 304 -18.00 0.53 -8.58
C GLN A 304 -19.33 0.29 -7.85
N ALA A 305 -19.87 -0.92 -7.93
CA ALA A 305 -21.10 -1.29 -7.24
C ALA A 305 -20.95 -1.20 -5.71
N ALA A 306 -19.80 -1.60 -5.18
CA ALA A 306 -19.50 -1.51 -3.75
C ALA A 306 -19.53 -0.05 -3.25
N LEU A 307 -19.08 0.90 -4.06
CA LEU A 307 -19.05 2.34 -3.73
C LEU A 307 -20.40 3.06 -3.95
N GLN A 308 -21.40 2.36 -4.46
CA GLN A 308 -22.70 3.00 -4.74
C GLN A 308 -23.34 3.55 -3.46
N GLY A 309 -23.68 4.85 -3.45
CA GLY A 309 -24.26 5.54 -2.31
C GLY A 309 -23.28 5.75 -1.15
N VAL A 310 -21.97 5.77 -1.43
CA VAL A 310 -20.92 6.16 -0.51
C VAL A 310 -20.35 7.49 -0.98
N ASP A 311 -20.38 8.52 -0.14
CA ASP A 311 -19.81 9.83 -0.43
C ASP A 311 -18.27 9.74 -0.35
N ILE A 312 -17.59 10.02 -1.47
CA ILE A 312 -16.14 9.96 -1.56
C ILE A 312 -15.56 11.34 -1.31
N TRP A 313 -14.60 11.46 -0.40
CA TRP A 313 -13.91 12.69 -0.11
C TRP A 313 -12.38 12.56 -0.22
N VAL A 314 -11.72 13.68 -0.48
CA VAL A 314 -10.25 13.73 -0.63
C VAL A 314 -9.68 14.54 0.52
N PRO A 315 -8.81 13.96 1.36
CA PRO A 315 -8.10 14.71 2.39
C PRO A 315 -7.13 15.75 1.81
N ASP A 316 -6.96 16.88 2.50
CA ASP A 316 -5.80 17.73 2.25
C ASP A 316 -4.57 17.07 2.87
N TRP A 317 -3.85 16.32 2.05
CA TRP A 317 -2.69 15.54 2.50
C TRP A 317 -1.56 16.41 3.07
N ASN A 318 -1.40 17.66 2.63
CA ASN A 318 -0.41 18.58 3.18
C ASN A 318 -0.77 18.97 4.61
N GLN A 319 -2.04 19.27 4.84
CA GLN A 319 -2.56 19.54 6.19
C GLN A 319 -2.42 18.30 7.09
N VAL A 320 -2.75 17.12 6.57
CA VAL A 320 -2.63 15.85 7.31
C VAL A 320 -1.17 15.61 7.73
N VAL A 321 -0.21 15.73 6.83
CA VAL A 321 1.22 15.56 7.15
C VAL A 321 1.68 16.54 8.23
N SER A 322 1.26 17.80 8.14
CA SER A 322 1.66 18.82 9.11
C SER A 322 1.21 18.54 10.55
N SER A 323 0.09 17.84 10.74
CA SER A 323 -0.47 17.49 12.04
C SER A 323 -0.28 16.02 12.45
N LEU A 324 0.24 15.17 11.55
CA LEU A 324 0.26 13.72 11.71
C LEU A 324 0.86 13.24 13.03
N SER A 325 2.03 13.75 13.39
CA SER A 325 2.72 13.36 14.62
C SER A 325 1.92 13.71 15.89
N ALA A 326 1.31 14.90 15.90
CA ALA A 326 0.46 15.34 17.01
C ALA A 326 -0.83 14.51 17.09
N ASP A 327 -1.45 14.21 15.93
CA ASP A 327 -2.66 13.42 15.85
C ASP A 327 -2.40 11.97 16.31
N ILE A 328 -1.30 11.36 15.90
CA ILE A 328 -0.90 10.01 16.37
C ILE A 328 -0.65 10.01 17.89
N SER A 329 0.06 11.03 18.38
CA SER A 329 0.31 11.15 19.83
C SER A 329 -1.00 11.31 20.61
N ARG A 330 -1.95 12.07 20.09
CA ARG A 330 -3.28 12.22 20.70
C ARG A 330 -4.10 10.93 20.62
N TRP A 331 -4.03 10.23 19.49
CA TRP A 331 -4.68 8.93 19.34
C TRP A 331 -4.20 7.95 20.42
N HIS A 332 -2.90 7.82 20.65
CA HIS A 332 -2.36 6.99 21.74
C HIS A 332 -2.95 7.36 23.09
N LYS A 333 -2.99 8.66 23.43
CA LYS A 333 -3.52 9.13 24.72
C LYS A 333 -5.01 8.80 24.95
N VAL A 334 -5.82 8.77 23.89
CA VAL A 334 -7.26 8.48 24.03
C VAL A 334 -7.58 6.99 23.93
N THR A 335 -6.61 6.16 23.54
CA THR A 335 -6.77 4.70 23.34
C THR A 335 -5.97 3.86 24.35
N GLU A 336 -5.13 4.47 25.18
CA GLU A 336 -4.50 3.85 26.35
C GLU A 336 -5.46 3.82 27.53
#